data_d681d4066d3efe5267ff8cefb9069b9f
#
_entry.id   d681d4066d3efe5267ff8cefb9069b9f
#
_cell.length_a   1.000
_cell.length_b   1.000
_cell.length_c   1.000
_cell.angle_alpha   90.00
_cell.angle_beta   90.00
_cell.angle_gamma   90.00
#
_symmetry.space_group_name_H-M   'P 1'
#
loop_
_entity.id
_entity.type
_entity.pdbx_description
1 polymer ?
#
loop_
_entity_poly.entity_id
_entity_poly.type
_entity_poly.pdbx_seq_one_letter_code
_entity_poly.pdbx_strand_id
1 'polypeptide(L)'
;EHSIMDAVGVIIKTPAGTVIHPGDWTMDKDPMSGKVMTYAHLSKLPSPRILMLESLGAVDVRPAATGEKEMYKNLEKLISEAKGRVIIGTFSSQIRRIGRIIEFAEKIGKKVALDGYSMKMNVEIAKELGYIKMHKETLIPVNNIQNYPENKIIVICTGAQGEDNAVLSRIV
;
A
#
# COMPACT_ATOMS: atom_id res chain seq x y z
N GLU A 1 -1.39 11.43 4.87
CA GLU A 1 -1.75 10.11 4.30
C GLU A 1 -0.58 9.16 4.40
N HIS A 2 -0.86 7.88 4.56
CA HIS A 2 0.13 6.81 4.52
C HIS A 2 -0.49 5.55 3.87
N SER A 3 0.27 4.47 3.82
CA SER A 3 -0.11 3.22 3.13
C SER A 3 -1.31 2.49 3.71
N ILE A 4 -1.59 2.71 5.00
CA ILE A 4 -2.76 2.12 5.68
C ILE A 4 -3.90 3.14 5.75
N MET A 5 -5.13 2.66 5.62
CA MET A 5 -6.32 3.51 5.72
C MET A 5 -6.45 4.09 7.13
N ASP A 6 -7.03 5.29 7.21
CA ASP A 6 -7.30 6.00 8.47
C ASP A 6 -6.07 6.25 9.36
N ALA A 7 -4.88 6.29 8.75
CA ALA A 7 -3.69 6.75 9.44
C ALA A 7 -3.89 8.19 9.95
N VAL A 8 -3.58 8.43 11.22
CA VAL A 8 -3.81 9.71 11.91
C VAL A 8 -2.51 10.31 12.43
N GLY A 9 -2.42 11.62 12.41
CA GLY A 9 -1.44 12.37 13.19
C GLY A 9 -2.04 12.84 14.50
N VAL A 10 -1.19 13.08 15.49
CA VAL A 10 -1.58 13.52 16.82
C VAL A 10 -1.08 14.94 17.09
N ILE A 11 -1.95 15.79 17.63
CA ILE A 11 -1.62 17.12 18.11
C ILE A 11 -1.91 17.16 19.61
N ILE A 12 -0.86 17.33 20.42
CA ILE A 12 -0.97 17.41 21.88
C ILE A 12 -0.79 18.88 22.28
N LYS A 13 -1.83 19.48 22.83
CA LYS A 13 -1.80 20.86 23.36
C LYS A 13 -1.60 20.79 24.87
N THR A 14 -0.60 21.54 25.37
CA THR A 14 -0.30 21.66 26.79
C THR A 14 -0.19 23.15 27.18
N PRO A 15 -0.22 23.47 28.46
CA PRO A 15 0.06 24.86 28.92
C PRO A 15 1.46 25.36 28.51
N ALA A 16 2.43 24.42 28.33
CA ALA A 16 3.81 24.74 27.96
C ALA A 16 4.02 24.86 26.44
N GLY A 17 3.06 24.43 25.61
CA GLY A 17 3.17 24.48 24.15
C GLY A 17 2.47 23.34 23.45
N THR A 18 2.71 23.20 22.15
CA THR A 18 2.05 22.22 21.27
C THR A 18 3.07 21.26 20.69
N VAL A 19 2.80 19.94 20.81
CA VAL A 19 3.56 18.89 20.14
C VAL A 19 2.75 18.36 18.98
N ILE A 20 3.38 18.22 17.82
CA ILE A 20 2.78 17.73 16.59
C ILE A 20 3.53 16.48 16.15
N HIS A 21 2.84 15.35 16.09
CA HIS A 21 3.39 14.06 15.63
C HIS A 21 2.50 13.52 14.51
N PRO A 22 2.85 13.71 13.23
CA PRO A 22 2.02 13.26 12.12
C PRO A 22 1.99 11.74 11.92
N GLY A 23 2.80 10.97 12.66
CA GLY A 23 3.05 9.57 12.39
C GLY A 23 3.89 9.40 11.13
N ASP A 24 3.82 8.21 10.55
CA ASP A 24 4.36 7.98 9.21
C ASP A 24 3.52 8.75 8.20
N TRP A 25 4.17 9.43 7.27
CA TRP A 25 3.46 10.34 6.39
C TRP A 25 4.08 10.39 5.00
N THR A 26 3.27 10.74 4.02
CA THR A 26 3.68 10.90 2.63
C THR A 26 3.12 12.20 2.08
N MET A 27 3.95 12.94 1.34
CA MET A 27 3.52 14.11 0.57
C MET A 27 3.44 13.73 -0.91
N ASP A 28 2.27 13.32 -1.35
CA ASP A 28 2.00 13.09 -2.77
C ASP A 28 1.35 14.33 -3.38
N LYS A 29 1.90 14.80 -4.50
CA LYS A 29 1.36 15.94 -5.25
C LYS A 29 0.17 15.56 -6.13
N ASP A 30 0.03 14.29 -6.46
CA ASP A 30 -1.04 13.75 -7.29
C ASP A 30 -1.58 12.41 -6.73
N PRO A 31 -2.17 12.42 -5.51
CA PRO A 31 -2.65 11.22 -4.87
C PRO A 31 -3.87 10.63 -5.60
N MET A 32 -4.04 9.32 -5.49
CA MET A 32 -5.22 8.62 -6.05
C MET A 32 -6.54 9.13 -5.47
N SER A 33 -6.54 9.64 -4.24
CA SER A 33 -7.70 10.28 -3.62
C SER A 33 -8.15 11.57 -4.33
N GLY A 34 -7.29 12.14 -5.17
CA GLY A 34 -7.48 13.46 -5.80
C GLY A 34 -7.40 14.64 -4.81
N LYS A 35 -7.17 14.37 -3.52
CA LYS A 35 -7.13 15.37 -2.46
C LYS A 35 -5.72 15.49 -1.89
N VAL A 36 -5.02 16.53 -2.31
CA VAL A 36 -3.69 16.85 -1.78
C VAL A 36 -3.79 17.26 -0.32
N MET A 37 -3.01 16.63 0.55
CA MET A 37 -2.94 17.03 1.96
C MET A 37 -2.25 18.38 2.10
N THR A 38 -2.82 19.24 2.92
CA THR A 38 -2.21 20.52 3.30
C THR A 38 -2.00 20.57 4.80
N TYR A 39 -0.85 21.10 5.18
CA TYR A 39 -0.47 21.24 6.60
C TYR A 39 -0.52 22.70 7.06
N ALA A 40 -1.11 23.59 6.27
CA ALA A 40 -1.18 25.03 6.57
C ALA A 40 -1.86 25.33 7.92
N HIS A 41 -2.79 24.47 8.36
CA HIS A 41 -3.45 24.62 9.67
C HIS A 41 -2.48 24.45 10.86
N LEU A 42 -1.38 23.71 10.69
CA LEU A 42 -0.39 23.50 11.75
C LEU A 42 0.37 24.80 12.10
N SER A 43 0.52 25.72 11.14
CA SER A 43 1.16 27.00 11.38
C SER A 43 0.33 27.94 12.27
N LYS A 44 -0.96 27.66 12.44
CA LYS A 44 -1.90 28.45 13.27
C LYS A 44 -1.99 27.94 14.72
N LEU A 45 -1.30 26.84 15.04
CA LEU A 45 -1.31 26.31 16.40
C LEU A 45 -0.53 27.20 17.36
N PRO A 46 -0.86 27.23 18.68
CA PRO A 46 -0.15 28.02 19.68
C PRO A 46 1.35 27.68 19.75
N SER A 47 2.17 28.69 19.95
CA SER A 47 3.62 28.55 20.24
C SER A 47 3.86 28.45 21.73
N PRO A 48 5.00 27.83 22.18
CA PRO A 48 5.99 27.14 21.34
C PRO A 48 5.46 25.86 20.73
N ARG A 49 6.03 25.46 19.59
CA ARG A 49 5.64 24.25 18.85
C ARG A 49 6.82 23.33 18.66
N ILE A 50 6.60 22.05 18.88
CA ILE A 50 7.56 20.97 18.58
C ILE A 50 6.94 20.12 17.48
N LEU A 51 7.66 19.95 16.38
CA LEU A 51 7.29 19.04 15.29
C LEU A 51 8.20 17.81 15.34
N MET A 52 7.59 16.64 15.52
CA MET A 52 8.27 15.34 15.53
C MET A 52 7.98 14.65 14.21
N LEU A 53 8.97 14.63 13.30
CA LEU A 53 8.87 13.97 12.00
C LEU A 53 9.70 12.70 11.99
N GLU A 54 9.23 11.70 11.26
CA GLU A 54 10.09 10.61 10.82
C GLU A 54 11.11 11.15 9.80
N SER A 55 12.24 10.47 9.65
CA SER A 55 13.34 10.95 8.81
C SER A 55 13.75 9.93 7.73
N LEU A 56 12.90 8.96 7.43
CA LEU A 56 13.13 7.99 6.37
C LEU A 56 13.34 8.72 5.03
N GLY A 57 14.45 8.44 4.37
CA GLY A 57 14.79 9.08 3.10
C GLY A 57 15.28 10.54 3.21
N ALA A 58 15.48 11.10 4.42
CA ALA A 58 15.90 12.49 4.60
C ALA A 58 17.25 12.82 3.95
N VAL A 59 18.12 11.83 3.79
CA VAL A 59 19.43 11.96 3.10
C VAL A 59 19.39 11.51 1.64
N ASP A 60 18.21 11.16 1.12
CA ASP A 60 18.07 10.66 -0.24
C ASP A 60 18.10 11.83 -1.24
N VAL A 61 19.11 11.85 -2.08
CA VAL A 61 19.29 12.88 -3.13
C VAL A 61 18.59 12.52 -4.44
N ARG A 62 17.92 11.38 -4.51
CA ARG A 62 17.18 10.98 -5.71
C ARG A 62 16.04 11.97 -6.00
N PRO A 63 15.67 12.15 -7.28
CA PRO A 63 14.46 12.92 -7.62
C PRO A 63 13.25 12.39 -6.84
N ALA A 64 12.32 13.28 -6.52
CA ALA A 64 11.06 12.88 -5.90
C ALA A 64 10.45 11.70 -6.66
N ALA A 65 9.98 10.71 -5.92
CA ALA A 65 9.32 9.55 -6.50
C ALA A 65 8.15 10.01 -7.39
N THR A 66 7.88 9.23 -8.44
CA THR A 66 6.69 9.42 -9.27
C THR A 66 5.44 9.39 -8.39
N GLY A 67 4.46 10.23 -8.71
CA GLY A 67 3.20 10.28 -7.97
C GLY A 67 2.47 8.93 -7.98
N GLU A 68 1.58 8.74 -7.01
CA GLU A 68 0.83 7.50 -6.82
C GLU A 68 0.11 7.05 -8.09
N LYS A 69 -0.51 7.97 -8.82
CA LYS A 69 -1.22 7.66 -10.07
C LYS A 69 -0.31 7.08 -11.15
N GLU A 70 0.87 7.66 -11.33
CA GLU A 70 1.83 7.17 -12.32
C GLU A 70 2.39 5.81 -11.93
N MET A 71 2.66 5.60 -10.64
CA MET A 71 3.10 4.31 -10.11
C MET A 71 2.06 3.22 -10.43
N TYR A 72 0.77 3.47 -10.16
CA TYR A 72 -0.28 2.49 -10.48
C TYR A 72 -0.43 2.26 -11.98
N LYS A 73 -0.37 3.30 -12.81
CA LYS A 73 -0.39 3.15 -14.26
C LYS A 73 0.73 2.24 -14.77
N ASN A 74 1.94 2.40 -14.24
CA ASN A 74 3.07 1.57 -14.61
C ASN A 74 2.90 0.12 -14.12
N LEU A 75 2.40 -0.06 -12.90
CA LEU A 75 2.09 -1.39 -12.34
C LEU A 75 1.03 -2.13 -13.18
N GLU A 76 -0.06 -1.45 -13.52
CA GLU A 76 -1.13 -2.00 -14.37
C GLU A 76 -0.61 -2.39 -15.76
N LYS A 77 0.27 -1.57 -16.35
CA LYS A 77 0.93 -1.88 -17.61
C LYS A 77 1.76 -3.15 -17.51
N LEU A 78 2.63 -3.26 -16.49
CA LEU A 78 3.46 -4.45 -16.27
C LEU A 78 2.61 -5.72 -16.09
N ILE A 79 1.53 -5.65 -15.32
CA ILE A 79 0.60 -6.77 -15.12
C ILE A 79 -0.09 -7.17 -16.41
N SER A 80 -0.47 -6.20 -17.26
CA SER A 80 -1.14 -6.46 -18.54
C SER A 80 -0.23 -7.12 -19.57
N GLU A 81 1.02 -6.66 -19.64
CA GLU A 81 2.01 -7.13 -20.62
C GLU A 81 2.66 -8.46 -20.23
N ALA A 82 2.51 -8.90 -18.98
CA ALA A 82 3.09 -10.14 -18.50
C ALA A 82 2.49 -11.37 -19.20
N LYS A 83 3.35 -12.16 -19.82
CA LYS A 83 2.98 -13.40 -20.54
C LYS A 83 2.83 -14.60 -19.64
N GLY A 84 3.45 -14.58 -18.46
CA GLY A 84 3.39 -15.63 -17.44
C GLY A 84 2.68 -15.15 -16.17
N ARG A 85 2.90 -15.92 -15.10
CA ARG A 85 2.41 -15.57 -13.75
C ARG A 85 3.14 -14.33 -13.22
N VAL A 86 2.38 -13.42 -12.65
CA VAL A 86 2.92 -12.22 -12.00
C VAL A 86 3.05 -12.47 -10.50
N ILE A 87 4.21 -12.23 -9.93
CA ILE A 87 4.44 -12.32 -8.48
C ILE A 87 4.79 -10.91 -8.00
N ILE A 88 4.07 -10.43 -6.99
CA ILE A 88 4.22 -9.08 -6.44
C ILE A 88 4.53 -9.18 -4.96
N GLY A 89 5.77 -8.88 -4.57
CA GLY A 89 6.16 -8.71 -3.17
C GLY A 89 5.75 -7.32 -2.68
N THR A 90 5.00 -7.26 -1.58
CA THR A 90 4.62 -5.98 -0.96
C THR A 90 4.38 -6.16 0.55
N PHE A 91 4.40 -5.04 1.29
CA PHE A 91 4.03 -5.10 2.71
C PHE A 91 2.54 -5.43 2.88
N SER A 92 2.24 -6.25 3.87
CA SER A 92 0.86 -6.62 4.20
C SER A 92 0.00 -5.44 4.66
N SER A 93 0.61 -4.33 5.08
CA SER A 93 -0.05 -3.07 5.46
C SER A 93 -0.39 -2.18 4.27
N GLN A 94 0.09 -2.47 3.08
CA GLN A 94 -0.17 -1.69 1.85
C GLN A 94 -1.59 -1.99 1.29
N ILE A 95 -2.61 -1.85 2.13
CA ILE A 95 -3.99 -2.26 1.84
C ILE A 95 -4.53 -1.58 0.59
N ARG A 96 -4.26 -0.28 0.42
CA ARG A 96 -4.70 0.47 -0.76
C ARG A 96 -4.10 -0.12 -2.04
N ARG A 97 -2.80 -0.44 -2.03
CA ARG A 97 -2.11 -1.06 -3.18
C ARG A 97 -2.66 -2.43 -3.49
N ILE A 98 -2.83 -3.26 -2.47
CA ILE A 98 -3.38 -4.61 -2.62
C ILE A 98 -4.79 -4.54 -3.22
N GLY A 99 -5.65 -3.66 -2.69
CA GLY A 99 -7.00 -3.45 -3.21
C GLY A 99 -7.02 -3.02 -4.69
N ARG A 100 -6.12 -2.10 -5.07
CA ARG A 100 -6.00 -1.67 -6.48
C ARG A 100 -5.53 -2.79 -7.41
N ILE A 101 -4.61 -3.63 -6.97
CA ILE A 101 -4.16 -4.79 -7.76
C ILE A 101 -5.33 -5.77 -7.95
N ILE A 102 -6.12 -6.02 -6.91
CA ILE A 102 -7.29 -6.90 -6.98
C ILE A 102 -8.33 -6.33 -7.96
N GLU A 103 -8.69 -5.06 -7.81
CA GLU A 103 -9.62 -4.35 -8.71
C GLU A 103 -9.16 -4.41 -10.17
N PHE A 104 -7.88 -4.19 -10.41
CA PHE A 104 -7.32 -4.25 -11.75
C PHE A 104 -7.33 -5.67 -12.31
N ALA A 105 -6.98 -6.68 -11.49
CA ALA A 105 -7.05 -8.09 -11.87
C ALA A 105 -8.46 -8.47 -12.35
N GLU A 106 -9.49 -8.03 -11.65
CA GLU A 106 -10.89 -8.23 -12.04
C GLU A 106 -11.20 -7.64 -13.42
N LYS A 107 -10.77 -6.39 -13.67
CA LYS A 107 -11.00 -5.72 -14.96
C LYS A 107 -10.42 -6.47 -16.15
N ILE A 108 -9.27 -7.14 -15.95
CA ILE A 108 -8.58 -7.87 -17.02
C ILE A 108 -8.79 -9.40 -16.96
N GLY A 109 -9.71 -9.85 -16.10
CA GLY A 109 -10.09 -11.26 -15.98
C GLY A 109 -8.97 -12.16 -15.48
N LYS A 110 -8.14 -11.66 -14.55
CA LYS A 110 -7.12 -12.44 -13.84
C LYS A 110 -7.59 -12.83 -12.45
N LYS A 111 -7.08 -13.93 -11.91
CA LYS A 111 -7.26 -14.38 -10.54
C LYS A 111 -6.12 -13.88 -9.66
N VAL A 112 -6.40 -13.67 -8.39
CA VAL A 112 -5.40 -13.23 -7.41
C VAL A 112 -5.25 -14.30 -6.33
N ALA A 113 -4.03 -14.68 -6.03
CA ALA A 113 -3.69 -15.50 -4.87
C ALA A 113 -2.92 -14.65 -3.86
N LEU A 114 -3.32 -14.71 -2.59
CA LEU A 114 -2.61 -14.05 -1.50
C LEU A 114 -1.76 -15.06 -0.77
N ASP A 115 -0.48 -14.75 -0.53
CA ASP A 115 0.39 -15.59 0.27
C ASP A 115 1.12 -14.80 1.37
N GLY A 116 1.18 -15.42 2.54
CA GLY A 116 1.63 -14.83 3.79
C GLY A 116 0.47 -14.66 4.77
N TYR A 117 0.69 -15.04 6.02
CA TYR A 117 -0.34 -15.00 7.07
C TYR A 117 -0.87 -13.56 7.29
N SER A 118 0.00 -12.61 7.52
CA SER A 118 -0.37 -11.20 7.74
C SER A 118 -1.05 -10.59 6.51
N MET A 119 -0.66 -10.99 5.29
CA MET A 119 -1.29 -10.54 4.06
C MET A 119 -2.76 -10.95 4.00
N LYS A 120 -3.04 -12.22 4.24
CA LYS A 120 -4.40 -12.79 4.24
C LYS A 120 -5.27 -12.14 5.31
N MET A 121 -4.74 -12.02 6.54
CA MET A 121 -5.46 -11.39 7.67
C MET A 121 -5.82 -9.93 7.38
N ASN A 122 -4.86 -9.15 6.92
CA ASN A 122 -5.09 -7.72 6.66
C ASN A 122 -6.08 -7.50 5.51
N VAL A 123 -6.04 -8.32 4.47
CA VAL A 123 -7.00 -8.23 3.37
C VAL A 123 -8.40 -8.61 3.83
N GLU A 124 -8.57 -9.63 4.67
CA GLU A 124 -9.88 -10.03 5.20
C GLU A 124 -10.47 -8.92 6.09
N ILE A 125 -9.68 -8.36 7.00
CA ILE A 125 -10.09 -7.21 7.82
C ILE A 125 -10.48 -6.02 6.93
N ALA A 126 -9.66 -5.69 5.93
CA ALA A 126 -9.93 -4.59 5.01
C ALA A 126 -11.23 -4.80 4.21
N LYS A 127 -11.55 -6.04 3.88
CA LYS A 127 -12.80 -6.42 3.21
C LYS A 127 -14.00 -6.27 4.15
N GLU A 128 -13.89 -6.75 5.40
CA GLU A 128 -14.94 -6.58 6.43
C GLU A 128 -15.22 -5.09 6.69
N LEU A 129 -14.19 -4.25 6.74
CA LEU A 129 -14.30 -2.80 6.91
C LEU A 129 -14.74 -2.06 5.63
N GLY A 130 -14.88 -2.76 4.50
CA GLY A 130 -15.31 -2.17 3.23
C GLY A 130 -14.25 -1.37 2.47
N TYR A 131 -12.98 -1.45 2.87
CA TYR A 131 -11.86 -0.81 2.16
C TYR A 131 -11.49 -1.55 0.87
N ILE A 132 -11.66 -2.87 0.83
CA ILE A 132 -11.48 -3.68 -0.37
C ILE A 132 -12.83 -4.25 -0.78
N LYS A 133 -13.23 -3.96 -2.03
CA LYS A 133 -14.43 -4.55 -2.65
C LYS A 133 -13.95 -5.45 -3.78
N MET A 134 -14.45 -6.67 -3.83
CA MET A 134 -14.07 -7.65 -4.86
C MET A 134 -15.15 -8.72 -5.02
N HIS A 135 -15.18 -9.36 -6.18
CA HIS A 135 -15.99 -10.55 -6.39
C HIS A 135 -15.39 -11.76 -5.67
N LYS A 136 -16.25 -12.64 -5.14
CA LYS A 136 -15.81 -13.84 -4.39
C LYS A 136 -14.86 -14.74 -5.18
N GLU A 137 -15.02 -14.76 -6.50
CA GLU A 137 -14.23 -15.63 -7.38
C GLU A 137 -12.87 -15.03 -7.79
N THR A 138 -12.57 -13.79 -7.42
CA THR A 138 -11.29 -13.14 -7.77
C THR A 138 -10.14 -13.71 -6.97
N LEU A 139 -10.36 -13.93 -5.67
CA LEU A 139 -9.37 -14.56 -4.81
C LEU A 139 -9.46 -16.08 -4.91
N ILE A 140 -8.32 -16.70 -5.14
CA ILE A 140 -8.15 -18.16 -5.15
C ILE A 140 -7.12 -18.58 -4.11
N PRO A 141 -7.27 -19.78 -3.52
CA PRO A 141 -6.24 -20.37 -2.68
C PRO A 141 -4.93 -20.57 -3.46
N VAL A 142 -3.79 -20.30 -2.81
CA VAL A 142 -2.45 -20.49 -3.42
C VAL A 142 -2.28 -21.93 -3.98
N ASN A 143 -2.81 -22.92 -3.28
CA ASN A 143 -2.72 -24.32 -3.72
C ASN A 143 -3.52 -24.63 -5.00
N ASN A 144 -4.36 -23.71 -5.45
CA ASN A 144 -5.19 -23.87 -6.64
C ASN A 144 -4.66 -23.10 -7.86
N ILE A 145 -3.52 -22.42 -7.75
CA ILE A 145 -2.97 -21.62 -8.85
C ILE A 145 -2.63 -22.44 -10.09
N GLN A 146 -2.25 -23.72 -9.92
CA GLN A 146 -1.98 -24.64 -11.03
C GLN A 146 -3.20 -24.99 -11.87
N ASN A 147 -4.41 -24.74 -11.37
CA ASN A 147 -5.66 -25.01 -12.09
C ASN A 147 -6.01 -23.92 -13.11
N TYR A 148 -5.19 -22.88 -13.22
CA TYR A 148 -5.42 -21.73 -14.09
C TYR A 148 -4.20 -21.51 -15.00
N PRO A 149 -4.40 -20.95 -16.21
CA PRO A 149 -3.31 -20.55 -17.08
C PRO A 149 -2.39 -19.53 -16.34
N GLU A 150 -1.09 -19.68 -16.51
CA GLU A 150 -0.12 -18.84 -15.78
C GLU A 150 -0.34 -17.34 -15.99
N ASN A 151 -0.60 -16.93 -17.22
CA ASN A 151 -0.86 -15.52 -17.56
C ASN A 151 -2.19 -14.98 -16.98
N LYS A 152 -2.99 -15.82 -16.34
CA LYS A 152 -4.23 -15.43 -15.63
C LYS A 152 -4.06 -15.32 -14.12
N ILE A 153 -2.85 -15.47 -13.60
CA ILE A 153 -2.58 -15.49 -12.16
C ILE A 153 -1.70 -14.31 -11.75
N ILE A 154 -2.11 -13.65 -10.67
CA ILE A 154 -1.31 -12.71 -9.91
C ILE A 154 -1.16 -13.27 -8.50
N VAL A 155 0.07 -13.42 -8.03
CA VAL A 155 0.36 -13.78 -6.63
C VAL A 155 0.83 -12.52 -5.92
N ILE A 156 0.15 -12.14 -4.84
CA ILE A 156 0.58 -11.05 -3.96
C ILE A 156 1.09 -11.69 -2.67
N CYS A 157 2.32 -11.36 -2.29
CA CYS A 157 2.96 -11.99 -1.15
C CYS A 157 3.79 -11.01 -0.31
N THR A 158 4.16 -11.45 0.89
CA THR A 158 5.12 -10.73 1.75
C THR A 158 6.56 -10.98 1.29
N GLY A 159 7.49 -10.11 1.70
CA GLY A 159 8.93 -10.25 1.38
C GLY A 159 9.51 -9.15 0.52
N ALA A 160 8.89 -7.97 0.50
CA ALA A 160 9.34 -6.83 -0.31
C ALA A 160 10.73 -6.29 0.08
N GLN A 161 11.23 -6.62 1.27
CA GLN A 161 12.55 -6.20 1.76
C GLN A 161 13.56 -7.37 1.84
N GLY A 162 13.21 -8.54 1.32
CA GLY A 162 14.09 -9.70 1.36
C GLY A 162 14.18 -10.35 2.75
N GLU A 163 13.13 -10.24 3.56
CA GLU A 163 13.09 -10.85 4.89
C GLU A 163 13.17 -12.39 4.78
N ASP A 164 14.09 -13.02 5.51
CA ASP A 164 14.42 -14.45 5.42
C ASP A 164 13.22 -15.39 5.56
N ASN A 165 12.25 -15.03 6.39
CA ASN A 165 11.06 -15.84 6.64
C ASN A 165 9.83 -15.44 5.79
N ALA A 166 9.99 -14.48 4.89
CA ALA A 166 8.90 -14.04 4.04
C ALA A 166 8.60 -15.04 2.91
N VAL A 167 7.40 -14.90 2.35
CA VAL A 167 6.97 -15.80 1.26
C VAL A 167 7.86 -15.66 0.04
N LEU A 168 8.18 -14.44 -0.37
CA LEU A 168 8.98 -14.19 -1.58
C LEU A 168 10.34 -14.88 -1.49
N SER A 169 11.02 -14.81 -0.34
CA SER A 169 12.33 -15.44 -0.11
C SER A 169 12.29 -16.98 -0.17
N ARG A 170 11.10 -17.59 -0.06
CA ARG A 170 10.91 -19.05 -0.13
C ARG A 170 10.51 -19.56 -1.50
N ILE A 171 10.10 -18.71 -2.41
CA ILE A 171 9.65 -19.05 -3.76
C ILE A 171 10.63 -18.62 -4.86
N VAL A 172 11.69 -17.92 -4.49
CA VAL A 172 12.86 -17.59 -5.30
C VAL A 172 14.00 -18.53 -4.92
#